data_7de0bcb4595cf8d0a52e60cb6761b092
#
_entry.id   7de0bcb4595cf8d0a52e60cb6761b092
#
_cell.length_a   1.000
_cell.length_b   1.000
_cell.length_c   1.000
_cell.angle_alpha   90.00
_cell.angle_beta   90.00
_cell.angle_gamma   90.00
#
_symmetry.space_group_name_H-M   'P 1'
#
loop_
_entity.id
_entity.type
_entity.pdbx_description
1 polymer ?
#
loop_
_entity_poly.entity_id
_entity_poly.type
_entity_poly.pdbx_seq_one_letter_code
_entity_poly.pdbx_strand_id
1 'polypeptide(L)'
;MPRTLLLSVPGLSRELLAHVPAKSLLGELIGRSKVGDLVPVWPAVTCAAQATLTTGKSPSEHGIVANGLATFRDGAGLTDPANLVEFRRQVSFWEQSNALLDAPRFWRGRGGKTALLFFQNAMPGFGPEKRPAADIVITPKPEHGADGKLTSLIWTNPPELAGALQAELGPFPLMNYWGPMAGLRSTQWIVAASAKVWQASAPDLQLTYLPHLDYDLQRFGPRSAQAAKAVVELAEALDPLLLAAGRDRVVVLSEYAIDEVARAIAPNAALLEAGLLKLSAFPDGPRIDYATSDAWVLCDHQIGHVYLRAGADPSDVRAVLTGIGLEVVLPRPVSHVRAGDTQVQAPPDAWLDYRWWSQPEDAPSWANTVDIHRKPGYDPLELFFNPETRSIIQDASRIRGSHGRTDQTPGVLIAADAPERLSAAEFAGWLETSGL
;
A
#
# COMPACT_ATOMS: atom_id res chain seq x y z
N MET A 1 -23.65 0.72 21.91
CA MET A 1 -22.44 1.59 21.95
C MET A 1 -22.44 2.45 20.69
N PRO A 2 -21.85 3.62 20.68
CA PRO A 2 -21.71 4.38 19.43
C PRO A 2 -20.86 3.57 18.45
N ARG A 3 -21.23 3.59 17.16
CA ARG A 3 -20.47 2.93 16.11
C ARG A 3 -19.22 3.75 15.80
N THR A 4 -18.19 3.10 15.31
CA THR A 4 -16.93 3.77 14.93
C THR A 4 -16.66 3.64 13.44
N LEU A 5 -16.54 4.78 12.74
CA LEU A 5 -16.08 4.90 11.37
C LEU A 5 -14.62 5.34 11.37
N LEU A 6 -13.73 4.52 10.82
CA LEU A 6 -12.32 4.81 10.64
C LEU A 6 -12.03 5.04 9.15
N LEU A 7 -11.45 6.20 8.84
CA LEU A 7 -11.02 6.58 7.49
C LEU A 7 -9.50 6.59 7.44
N SER A 8 -8.90 5.71 6.63
CA SER A 8 -7.47 5.70 6.38
C SER A 8 -7.18 6.47 5.08
N VAL A 9 -6.43 7.55 5.20
CA VAL A 9 -6.09 8.50 4.13
C VAL A 9 -4.57 8.60 4.02
N PRO A 10 -3.91 7.69 3.28
CA PRO A 10 -2.45 7.70 3.14
C PRO A 10 -1.97 9.02 2.56
N GLY A 11 -0.82 9.47 3.03
CA GLY A 11 -0.21 10.71 2.59
C GLY A 11 -0.73 11.98 3.28
N LEU A 12 -1.84 11.92 4.03
CA LEU A 12 -2.34 13.09 4.75
C LEU A 12 -1.39 13.47 5.87
N SER A 13 -0.87 14.70 5.84
CA SER A 13 0.05 15.25 6.84
C SER A 13 -0.54 16.51 7.49
N ARG A 14 0.06 16.96 8.60
CA ARG A 14 -0.34 18.24 9.24
C ARG A 14 -0.27 19.42 8.30
N GLU A 15 0.74 19.48 7.43
CA GLU A 15 0.90 20.53 6.42
C GLU A 15 -0.28 20.54 5.46
N LEU A 16 -0.71 19.36 4.99
CA LEU A 16 -1.82 19.23 4.07
C LEU A 16 -3.19 19.54 4.69
N LEU A 17 -3.36 19.41 6.02
CA LEU A 17 -4.60 19.79 6.69
C LEU A 17 -4.94 21.29 6.51
N ALA A 18 -3.94 22.12 6.29
CA ALA A 18 -4.15 23.55 6.03
C ALA A 18 -4.95 23.84 4.74
N HIS A 19 -5.02 22.88 3.81
CA HIS A 19 -5.77 22.98 2.57
C HIS A 19 -7.20 22.46 2.68
N VAL A 20 -7.59 21.83 3.80
CA VAL A 20 -8.96 21.36 4.01
C VAL A 20 -9.90 22.58 4.16
N PRO A 21 -10.96 22.71 3.35
CA PRO A 21 -11.89 23.84 3.48
C PRO A 21 -12.60 23.80 4.84
N ALA A 22 -12.48 24.86 5.62
CA ALA A 22 -13.02 24.92 6.99
C ALA A 22 -14.54 24.69 7.08
N LYS A 23 -15.27 24.94 6.00
CA LYS A 23 -16.73 24.76 5.90
C LYS A 23 -17.14 23.40 5.31
N SER A 24 -16.17 22.53 4.90
CA SER A 24 -16.49 21.15 4.52
C SER A 24 -16.79 20.32 5.77
N LEU A 25 -17.49 19.20 5.62
CA LEU A 25 -17.76 18.30 6.74
C LEU A 25 -16.47 17.76 7.36
N LEU A 26 -15.42 17.51 6.55
CA LEU A 26 -14.11 17.16 7.04
C LEU A 26 -13.48 18.31 7.85
N GLY A 27 -13.58 19.56 7.37
CA GLY A 27 -13.08 20.73 8.09
C GLY A 27 -13.77 20.94 9.43
N GLU A 28 -15.10 20.79 9.48
CA GLU A 28 -15.88 20.82 10.71
C GLU A 28 -15.49 19.69 11.67
N LEU A 29 -15.25 18.47 11.15
CA LEU A 29 -14.77 17.36 11.95
C LEU A 29 -13.41 17.67 12.57
N ILE A 30 -12.46 18.17 11.79
CA ILE A 30 -11.13 18.59 12.28
C ILE A 30 -11.26 19.68 13.34
N GLY A 31 -12.10 20.69 13.11
CA GLY A 31 -12.30 21.81 14.04
C GLY A 31 -12.84 21.41 15.44
N ARG A 32 -13.52 20.26 15.54
CA ARG A 32 -14.05 19.72 16.81
C ARG A 32 -13.24 18.53 17.35
N SER A 33 -12.16 18.16 16.69
CA SER A 33 -11.30 17.01 17.04
C SER A 33 -9.94 17.48 17.55
N LYS A 34 -9.23 16.55 18.20
CA LYS A 34 -7.78 16.70 18.40
C LYS A 34 -7.05 16.14 17.19
N VAL A 35 -5.92 16.71 16.87
CA VAL A 35 -5.02 16.27 15.81
C VAL A 35 -3.69 15.86 16.44
N GLY A 36 -3.42 14.56 16.43
CA GLY A 36 -2.17 13.97 16.88
C GLY A 36 -1.28 13.49 15.74
N ASP A 37 -0.04 13.15 16.06
CA ASP A 37 0.88 12.49 15.14
C ASP A 37 0.70 10.98 15.24
N LEU A 38 0.50 10.31 14.11
CA LEU A 38 0.59 8.86 14.01
C LEU A 38 1.97 8.48 13.50
N VAL A 39 2.79 7.91 14.38
CA VAL A 39 4.15 7.51 14.06
C VAL A 39 4.12 6.15 13.36
N PRO A 40 4.53 6.06 12.09
CA PRO A 40 4.49 4.79 11.36
C PRO A 40 5.51 3.79 11.91
N VAL A 41 5.27 2.50 11.63
CA VAL A 41 6.28 1.45 11.81
C VAL A 41 7.16 1.34 10.58
N TRP A 42 8.38 0.83 10.75
CA TRP A 42 9.22 0.48 9.60
C TRP A 42 8.83 -0.92 9.07
N PRO A 43 8.59 -1.06 7.74
CA PRO A 43 8.56 -0.01 6.73
C PRO A 43 7.21 0.74 6.72
N ALA A 44 7.27 2.04 6.48
CA ALA A 44 6.08 2.88 6.35
C ALA A 44 5.45 2.74 4.95
N VAL A 45 4.99 1.53 4.63
CA VAL A 45 4.33 1.19 3.36
C VAL A 45 2.97 0.53 3.63
N THR A 46 2.04 0.67 2.70
CA THR A 46 0.61 0.40 2.89
C THR A 46 0.29 -0.94 3.54
N CYS A 47 0.80 -2.06 2.98
CA CYS A 47 0.46 -3.39 3.51
C CYS A 47 0.96 -3.58 4.93
N ALA A 48 2.22 -3.20 5.22
CA ALA A 48 2.82 -3.32 6.55
C ALA A 48 2.14 -2.38 7.56
N ALA A 49 1.86 -1.14 7.18
CA ALA A 49 1.17 -0.16 8.03
C ALA A 49 -0.25 -0.61 8.37
N GLN A 50 -1.04 -1.06 7.39
CA GLN A 50 -2.41 -1.54 7.60
C GLN A 50 -2.45 -2.82 8.44
N ALA A 51 -1.49 -3.74 8.23
CA ALA A 51 -1.36 -4.92 9.07
C ALA A 51 -1.06 -4.52 10.53
N THR A 52 -0.13 -3.59 10.74
CA THR A 52 0.18 -3.08 12.09
C THR A 52 -1.02 -2.41 12.75
N LEU A 53 -1.68 -1.47 12.07
CA LEU A 53 -2.87 -0.77 12.60
C LEU A 53 -3.99 -1.72 12.98
N THR A 54 -4.16 -2.81 12.23
CA THR A 54 -5.28 -3.75 12.41
C THR A 54 -4.96 -4.94 13.31
N THR A 55 -3.70 -5.18 13.65
CA THR A 55 -3.28 -6.25 14.57
C THR A 55 -2.72 -5.74 15.88
N GLY A 56 -2.24 -4.49 15.93
CA GLY A 56 -1.47 -3.96 17.06
C GLY A 56 -0.09 -4.62 17.19
N LYS A 57 0.42 -5.24 16.12
CA LYS A 57 1.68 -5.99 16.10
C LYS A 57 2.67 -5.36 15.12
N SER A 58 3.95 -5.59 15.33
CA SER A 58 5.02 -5.16 14.43
C SER A 58 5.09 -6.03 13.17
N PRO A 59 5.75 -5.55 12.09
CA PRO A 59 6.02 -6.36 10.90
C PRO A 59 6.78 -7.66 11.19
N SER A 60 7.59 -7.70 12.23
CA SER A 60 8.25 -8.93 12.69
C SER A 60 7.29 -9.96 13.28
N GLU A 61 6.15 -9.52 13.84
CA GLU A 61 5.17 -10.38 14.48
C GLU A 61 4.03 -10.77 13.54
N HIS A 62 3.53 -9.83 12.71
CA HIS A 62 2.42 -10.12 11.80
C HIS A 62 2.86 -10.60 10.41
N GLY A 63 4.16 -10.56 10.09
CA GLY A 63 4.73 -11.15 8.89
C GLY A 63 4.51 -10.41 7.57
N ILE A 64 3.82 -9.27 7.56
CA ILE A 64 3.69 -8.40 6.38
C ILE A 64 4.84 -7.42 6.41
N VAL A 65 5.88 -7.71 5.63
CA VAL A 65 7.18 -7.03 5.71
C VAL A 65 7.34 -5.88 4.73
N ALA A 66 6.50 -5.83 3.68
CA ALA A 66 6.46 -4.82 2.64
C ALA A 66 5.14 -4.92 1.86
N ASN A 67 4.92 -4.09 0.82
CA ASN A 67 3.85 -4.32 -0.16
C ASN A 67 4.16 -5.52 -1.05
N GLY A 68 5.43 -5.81 -1.24
CA GLY A 68 5.95 -6.96 -1.95
C GLY A 68 6.40 -8.10 -1.04
N LEU A 69 6.38 -9.31 -1.58
CA LEU A 69 6.73 -10.56 -0.89
C LEU A 69 7.65 -11.41 -1.75
N ALA A 70 8.77 -11.85 -1.17
CA ALA A 70 9.64 -12.87 -1.76
C ALA A 70 9.04 -14.27 -1.48
N THR A 71 8.32 -14.81 -2.44
CA THR A 71 7.47 -16.00 -2.29
C THR A 71 8.25 -17.30 -2.05
N PHE A 72 9.51 -17.37 -2.48
CA PHE A 72 10.37 -18.54 -2.29
C PHE A 72 10.86 -18.71 -0.84
N ARG A 73 10.74 -17.68 -0.01
CA ARG A 73 11.12 -17.74 1.42
C ARG A 73 10.02 -18.41 2.26
N ASP A 74 8.78 -18.09 1.94
CA ASP A 74 7.61 -18.66 2.61
C ASP A 74 6.44 -18.59 1.64
N GLY A 75 6.15 -19.71 0.96
CA GLY A 75 5.02 -19.85 0.03
C GLY A 75 3.67 -20.07 0.71
N ALA A 76 3.63 -20.09 2.06
CA ALA A 76 2.38 -20.29 2.78
C ALA A 76 1.44 -19.07 2.59
N GLY A 77 0.22 -19.36 2.18
CA GLY A 77 -0.84 -18.34 2.09
C GLY A 77 -0.91 -17.56 0.77
N LEU A 78 -0.07 -17.87 -0.21
CA LEU A 78 -0.17 -17.28 -1.55
C LEU A 78 -1.43 -17.73 -2.28
N THR A 79 -1.88 -16.92 -3.24
CA THR A 79 -2.86 -17.30 -4.25
C THR A 79 -2.45 -18.60 -4.94
N ASP A 80 -3.43 -19.42 -5.36
CA ASP A 80 -3.22 -20.74 -5.95
C ASP A 80 -1.95 -20.82 -6.81
N PRO A 81 -0.95 -21.63 -6.43
CA PRO A 81 0.30 -21.75 -7.16
C PRO A 81 0.12 -22.16 -8.63
N ALA A 82 -0.98 -22.84 -8.98
CA ALA A 82 -1.28 -23.25 -10.35
C ALA A 82 -1.62 -22.06 -11.27
N ASN A 83 -2.08 -20.94 -10.71
CA ASN A 83 -2.46 -19.74 -11.46
C ASN A 83 -1.40 -18.64 -11.43
N LEU A 84 -0.27 -18.86 -10.77
CA LEU A 84 0.81 -17.90 -10.75
C LEU A 84 1.60 -17.97 -12.08
N VAL A 85 1.68 -16.85 -12.80
CA VAL A 85 2.66 -16.69 -13.86
C VAL A 85 4.07 -16.81 -13.28
N GLU A 86 5.01 -17.34 -14.06
CA GLU A 86 6.36 -17.78 -13.62
C GLU A 86 7.06 -16.82 -12.64
N PHE A 87 7.02 -15.50 -12.88
CA PHE A 87 7.70 -14.55 -12.03
C PHE A 87 6.98 -14.27 -10.69
N ARG A 88 5.65 -14.43 -10.59
CA ARG A 88 4.89 -14.34 -9.33
C ARG A 88 5.19 -15.49 -8.38
N ARG A 89 5.83 -16.53 -8.85
CA ARG A 89 6.32 -17.63 -8.01
C ARG A 89 7.52 -17.21 -7.15
N GLN A 90 8.13 -16.07 -7.44
CA GLN A 90 9.35 -15.63 -6.79
C GLN A 90 9.17 -14.30 -6.04
N VAL A 91 8.48 -13.34 -6.65
CA VAL A 91 8.12 -12.05 -6.04
C VAL A 91 6.67 -11.73 -6.40
N SER A 92 5.88 -11.36 -5.41
CA SER A 92 4.48 -10.95 -5.58
C SER A 92 4.23 -9.64 -4.85
N PHE A 93 3.52 -8.71 -5.51
CA PHE A 93 3.07 -7.45 -4.89
C PHE A 93 1.56 -7.45 -4.71
N TRP A 94 1.10 -6.83 -3.64
CA TRP A 94 -0.32 -6.62 -3.34
C TRP A 94 -1.11 -7.92 -3.15
N GLU A 95 -0.49 -8.93 -2.52
CA GLU A 95 -1.19 -10.15 -2.17
C GLU A 95 -2.30 -9.89 -1.14
N GLN A 96 -3.53 -10.28 -1.51
CA GLN A 96 -4.73 -9.98 -0.72
C GLN A 96 -5.09 -11.04 0.31
N SER A 97 -4.34 -12.13 0.39
CA SER A 97 -4.64 -13.23 1.32
C SER A 97 -4.50 -12.79 2.80
N ASN A 98 -5.58 -12.92 3.56
CA ASN A 98 -5.57 -12.70 5.01
C ASN A 98 -4.78 -13.81 5.75
N ALA A 99 -4.51 -14.94 5.10
CA ALA A 99 -3.68 -16.01 5.67
C ALA A 99 -2.19 -15.65 5.74
N LEU A 100 -1.78 -14.55 5.11
CA LEU A 100 -0.41 -14.01 5.24
C LEU A 100 -0.18 -13.31 6.58
N LEU A 101 -1.23 -12.93 7.31
CA LEU A 101 -1.07 -12.34 8.64
C LEU A 101 -0.83 -13.44 9.68
N ASP A 102 0.33 -13.43 10.30
CA ASP A 102 0.69 -14.37 11.38
C ASP A 102 0.13 -13.92 12.74
N ALA A 103 -0.52 -12.75 12.80
CA ALA A 103 -1.19 -12.23 13.97
C ALA A 103 -2.69 -11.95 13.68
N PRO A 104 -3.60 -12.22 14.65
CA PRO A 104 -5.00 -11.93 14.47
C PRO A 104 -5.25 -10.40 14.45
N ARG A 105 -6.25 -9.97 13.68
CA ARG A 105 -6.74 -8.60 13.76
C ARG A 105 -7.43 -8.36 15.10
N PHE A 106 -7.33 -7.15 15.68
CA PHE A 106 -7.76 -6.85 17.04
C PHE A 106 -9.27 -7.09 17.27
N TRP A 107 -10.10 -7.01 16.24
CA TRP A 107 -11.54 -7.29 16.37
C TRP A 107 -11.90 -8.78 16.37
N ARG A 108 -10.95 -9.68 16.08
CA ARG A 108 -11.21 -11.14 16.16
C ARG A 108 -11.51 -11.58 17.57
N GLY A 109 -12.64 -12.28 17.73
CA GLY A 109 -13.10 -12.75 19.05
C GLY A 109 -13.84 -11.70 19.86
N ARG A 110 -14.02 -10.48 19.36
CA ARG A 110 -14.93 -9.49 19.93
C ARG A 110 -16.35 -9.70 19.41
N GLY A 111 -17.32 -9.34 20.22
CA GLY A 111 -18.70 -9.19 19.75
C GLY A 111 -18.83 -7.97 18.85
N GLY A 112 -19.89 -7.94 18.03
CA GLY A 112 -20.15 -6.85 17.10
C GLY A 112 -19.75 -7.18 15.66
N LYS A 113 -20.23 -6.37 14.73
CA LYS A 113 -20.03 -6.52 13.30
C LYS A 113 -18.91 -5.58 12.80
N THR A 114 -17.94 -6.12 12.10
CA THR A 114 -16.85 -5.33 11.50
C THR A 114 -16.95 -5.31 9.99
N ALA A 115 -16.76 -4.12 9.39
CA ALA A 115 -16.62 -3.92 7.96
C ALA A 115 -15.21 -3.43 7.61
N LEU A 116 -14.59 -4.04 6.60
CA LEU A 116 -13.24 -3.72 6.13
C LEU A 116 -13.28 -3.46 4.63
N LEU A 117 -13.13 -2.19 4.24
CA LEU A 117 -13.32 -1.74 2.87
C LEU A 117 -11.99 -1.22 2.28
N PHE A 118 -11.54 -1.88 1.22
CA PHE A 118 -10.32 -1.54 0.46
C PHE A 118 -8.99 -1.66 1.22
N PHE A 119 -9.00 -2.16 2.45
CA PHE A 119 -7.78 -2.54 3.15
C PHE A 119 -7.11 -3.75 2.51
N GLN A 120 -5.80 -3.84 2.67
CA GLN A 120 -4.99 -4.93 2.15
C GLN A 120 -5.12 -6.22 2.99
N ASN A 121 -4.72 -7.34 2.41
CA ASN A 121 -4.79 -8.66 3.04
C ASN A 121 -6.20 -8.98 3.59
N ALA A 122 -7.24 -8.68 2.84
CA ALA A 122 -8.63 -8.78 3.29
C ALA A 122 -9.36 -10.04 2.79
N MET A 123 -8.86 -10.67 1.72
CA MET A 123 -9.49 -11.86 1.13
C MET A 123 -9.14 -13.13 1.92
N PRO A 124 -10.01 -14.15 1.91
CA PRO A 124 -9.67 -15.46 2.45
C PRO A 124 -8.47 -16.05 1.69
N GLY A 125 -7.54 -16.67 2.44
CA GLY A 125 -6.41 -17.37 1.84
C GLY A 125 -6.78 -18.71 1.22
N PHE A 126 -5.82 -19.30 0.49
CA PHE A 126 -5.86 -20.70 0.07
C PHE A 126 -5.39 -21.56 1.25
N GLY A 127 -6.25 -22.44 1.74
CA GLY A 127 -5.92 -23.30 2.87
C GLY A 127 -7.17 -23.71 3.66
N PRO A 128 -7.01 -24.46 4.75
CA PRO A 128 -8.13 -24.92 5.57
C PRO A 128 -8.89 -23.77 6.26
N GLU A 129 -8.22 -22.65 6.55
CA GLU A 129 -8.85 -21.46 7.14
C GLU A 129 -9.25 -20.43 6.08
N LYS A 130 -10.35 -20.70 5.39
CA LYS A 130 -10.92 -19.79 4.37
C LYS A 130 -11.81 -18.71 5.01
N ARG A 131 -11.29 -17.94 5.96
CA ARG A 131 -12.07 -16.88 6.61
C ARG A 131 -11.68 -15.51 6.05
N PRO A 132 -12.67 -14.67 5.69
CA PRO A 132 -12.41 -13.28 5.34
C PRO A 132 -11.88 -12.51 6.57
N ALA A 133 -11.27 -11.35 6.33
CA ALA A 133 -10.67 -10.51 7.37
C ALA A 133 -11.70 -9.89 8.33
N ALA A 134 -12.95 -9.73 7.88
CA ALA A 134 -14.07 -9.13 8.62
C ALA A 134 -15.41 -9.72 8.18
N ASP A 135 -16.51 -9.37 8.88
CA ASP A 135 -17.87 -9.80 8.54
C ASP A 135 -18.30 -9.26 7.18
N ILE A 136 -17.93 -8.00 6.90
CA ILE A 136 -18.14 -7.36 5.62
C ILE A 136 -16.79 -6.95 5.06
N VAL A 137 -16.52 -7.33 3.81
CA VAL A 137 -15.29 -6.98 3.11
C VAL A 137 -15.62 -6.51 1.70
N ILE A 138 -14.96 -5.45 1.26
CA ILE A 138 -14.89 -5.02 -0.14
C ILE A 138 -13.42 -4.79 -0.46
N THR A 139 -12.91 -5.43 -1.52
CA THR A 139 -11.53 -5.23 -1.98
C THR A 139 -11.46 -5.33 -3.50
N PRO A 140 -10.52 -4.62 -4.17
CA PRO A 140 -10.30 -4.80 -5.59
C PRO A 140 -9.89 -6.24 -5.89
N LYS A 141 -10.43 -6.80 -6.96
CA LYS A 141 -10.04 -8.11 -7.49
C LYS A 141 -10.09 -8.09 -9.01
N PRO A 142 -9.02 -7.63 -9.67
CA PRO A 142 -8.93 -7.72 -11.11
C PRO A 142 -8.84 -9.19 -11.53
N GLU A 143 -9.75 -9.63 -12.39
CA GLU A 143 -9.73 -10.95 -13.02
C GLU A 143 -9.77 -10.76 -14.53
N HIS A 144 -8.94 -11.53 -15.24
CA HIS A 144 -8.91 -11.52 -16.69
C HIS A 144 -9.67 -12.75 -17.22
N GLY A 145 -10.61 -12.52 -18.12
CA GLY A 145 -11.24 -13.58 -18.90
C GLY A 145 -10.26 -14.20 -19.89
N ALA A 146 -10.66 -15.30 -20.53
CA ALA A 146 -9.86 -15.98 -21.56
C ALA A 146 -9.52 -15.06 -22.77
N ASP A 147 -10.32 -14.00 -22.97
CA ASP A 147 -10.12 -12.98 -24.01
C ASP A 147 -9.24 -11.80 -23.54
N GLY A 148 -8.66 -11.87 -22.33
CA GLY A 148 -7.82 -10.84 -21.72
C GLY A 148 -8.58 -9.64 -21.16
N LYS A 149 -9.92 -9.60 -21.25
CA LYS A 149 -10.71 -8.52 -20.66
C LYS A 149 -10.90 -8.73 -19.16
N LEU A 150 -10.96 -7.62 -18.43
CA LEU A 150 -11.29 -7.63 -17.00
C LEU A 150 -12.75 -8.10 -16.82
N THR A 151 -12.94 -9.17 -16.06
CA THR A 151 -14.25 -9.79 -15.80
C THR A 151 -14.76 -9.54 -14.38
N SER A 152 -13.86 -9.34 -13.42
CA SER A 152 -14.19 -8.96 -12.04
C SER A 152 -13.39 -7.74 -11.63
N LEU A 153 -14.03 -6.84 -10.89
CA LEU A 153 -13.41 -5.58 -10.46
C LEU A 153 -13.29 -5.47 -8.94
N ILE A 154 -14.17 -6.18 -8.22
CA ILE A 154 -14.17 -6.25 -6.75
C ILE A 154 -14.52 -7.66 -6.27
N TRP A 155 -13.98 -8.02 -5.13
CA TRP A 155 -14.41 -9.15 -4.32
C TRP A 155 -15.10 -8.63 -3.07
N THR A 156 -16.18 -9.33 -2.64
CA THR A 156 -16.94 -8.96 -1.45
C THR A 156 -17.24 -10.17 -0.56
N ASN A 157 -17.36 -9.89 0.72
CA ASN A 157 -18.01 -10.75 1.70
C ASN A 157 -19.13 -9.92 2.39
N PRO A 158 -20.40 -10.31 2.35
CA PRO A 158 -20.93 -11.50 1.63
C PRO A 158 -20.89 -11.30 0.10
N PRO A 159 -20.94 -12.38 -0.70
CA PRO A 159 -20.76 -12.30 -2.16
C PRO A 159 -21.82 -11.47 -2.89
N GLU A 160 -23.06 -11.49 -2.43
CA GLU A 160 -24.18 -10.74 -3.02
C GLU A 160 -24.02 -9.23 -2.95
N LEU A 161 -23.17 -8.74 -2.07
CA LEU A 161 -22.90 -7.30 -1.90
C LEU A 161 -22.31 -6.69 -3.18
N ALA A 162 -21.48 -7.42 -3.92
CA ALA A 162 -20.88 -6.94 -5.17
C ALA A 162 -21.97 -6.57 -6.19
N GLY A 163 -22.93 -7.47 -6.40
CA GLY A 163 -24.05 -7.24 -7.33
C GLY A 163 -24.93 -6.06 -6.91
N ALA A 164 -25.24 -5.95 -5.62
CA ALA A 164 -26.04 -4.85 -5.09
C ALA A 164 -25.35 -3.47 -5.28
N LEU A 165 -24.04 -3.40 -4.96
CA LEU A 165 -23.27 -2.16 -5.14
C LEU A 165 -23.14 -1.79 -6.63
N GLN A 166 -22.88 -2.75 -7.50
CA GLN A 166 -22.77 -2.49 -8.94
C GLN A 166 -24.09 -2.03 -9.57
N ALA A 167 -25.23 -2.57 -9.12
CA ALA A 167 -26.54 -2.16 -9.60
C ALA A 167 -26.85 -0.69 -9.28
N GLU A 168 -26.38 -0.19 -8.14
CA GLU A 168 -26.68 1.16 -7.67
C GLU A 168 -25.61 2.21 -8.05
N LEU A 169 -24.33 1.82 -7.99
CA LEU A 169 -23.17 2.72 -8.19
C LEU A 169 -22.50 2.55 -9.54
N GLY A 170 -22.90 1.55 -10.30
CA GLY A 170 -22.14 1.09 -11.47
C GLY A 170 -20.91 0.28 -11.07
N PRO A 171 -20.15 -0.25 -12.06
CA PRO A 171 -18.95 -1.03 -11.82
C PRO A 171 -17.87 -0.19 -11.13
N PHE A 172 -17.09 -0.82 -10.26
CA PHE A 172 -15.93 -0.17 -9.64
C PHE A 172 -14.95 0.31 -10.71
N PRO A 173 -14.56 1.59 -10.70
CA PRO A 173 -13.70 2.16 -11.73
C PRO A 173 -12.22 1.79 -11.49
N LEU A 174 -11.87 0.51 -11.68
CA LEU A 174 -10.55 -0.05 -11.36
C LEU A 174 -9.40 0.71 -12.04
N MET A 175 -9.58 1.17 -13.28
CA MET A 175 -8.57 1.96 -14.00
C MET A 175 -8.31 3.34 -13.36
N ASN A 176 -9.20 3.81 -12.47
CA ASN A 176 -9.01 5.02 -11.68
C ASN A 176 -8.51 4.72 -10.26
N TYR A 177 -8.33 3.44 -9.92
CA TYR A 177 -7.79 3.02 -8.62
C TYR A 177 -6.27 2.90 -8.65
N TRP A 178 -5.70 2.49 -9.77
CA TRP A 178 -4.25 2.49 -10.00
C TRP A 178 -3.95 2.75 -11.48
N GLY A 179 -2.75 3.27 -11.75
CA GLY A 179 -2.23 3.57 -13.07
C GLY A 179 -2.42 5.03 -13.50
N PRO A 180 -2.30 5.33 -14.80
CA PRO A 180 -2.24 6.72 -15.28
C PRO A 180 -3.53 7.52 -15.05
N MET A 181 -4.67 6.83 -14.94
CA MET A 181 -5.98 7.44 -14.68
C MET A 181 -6.37 7.40 -13.19
N ALA A 182 -5.44 6.96 -12.30
CA ALA A 182 -5.68 6.95 -10.87
C ALA A 182 -6.01 8.35 -10.35
N GLY A 183 -7.07 8.44 -9.53
CA GLY A 183 -7.55 9.73 -9.05
C GLY A 183 -8.91 9.64 -8.32
N LEU A 184 -9.58 10.78 -8.21
CA LEU A 184 -10.75 10.97 -7.36
C LEU A 184 -11.91 10.00 -7.61
N ARG A 185 -12.12 9.58 -8.86
CA ARG A 185 -13.29 8.77 -9.26
C ARG A 185 -13.40 7.44 -8.51
N SER A 186 -12.27 6.77 -8.28
CA SER A 186 -12.24 5.53 -7.48
C SER A 186 -12.60 5.80 -6.03
N THR A 187 -12.06 6.87 -5.45
CA THR A 187 -12.35 7.28 -4.07
C THR A 187 -13.83 7.69 -3.91
N GLN A 188 -14.42 8.39 -4.85
CA GLN A 188 -15.86 8.70 -4.83
C GLN A 188 -16.72 7.43 -4.81
N TRP A 189 -16.35 6.41 -5.60
CA TRP A 189 -17.04 5.12 -5.58
C TRP A 189 -16.86 4.41 -4.22
N ILE A 190 -15.64 4.41 -3.68
CA ILE A 190 -15.34 3.82 -2.36
C ILE A 190 -16.18 4.51 -1.27
N VAL A 191 -16.23 5.82 -1.26
CA VAL A 191 -17.03 6.61 -0.30
C VAL A 191 -18.50 6.26 -0.40
N ALA A 192 -19.06 6.22 -1.61
CA ALA A 192 -20.46 5.88 -1.83
C ALA A 192 -20.79 4.46 -1.37
N ALA A 193 -19.94 3.48 -1.70
CA ALA A 193 -20.07 2.09 -1.23
C ALA A 193 -19.97 2.00 0.29
N SER A 194 -19.03 2.75 0.89
CA SER A 194 -18.84 2.80 2.35
C SER A 194 -20.05 3.39 3.07
N ALA A 195 -20.65 4.45 2.54
CA ALA A 195 -21.86 5.04 3.10
C ALA A 195 -23.04 4.06 3.05
N LYS A 196 -23.18 3.29 1.96
CA LYS A 196 -24.22 2.25 1.85
C LYS A 196 -24.01 1.11 2.85
N VAL A 197 -22.79 0.61 3.00
CA VAL A 197 -22.47 -0.42 4.01
C VAL A 197 -22.76 0.11 5.39
N TRP A 198 -22.34 1.34 5.71
CA TRP A 198 -22.58 1.99 7.00
C TRP A 198 -24.06 2.07 7.35
N GLN A 199 -24.90 2.46 6.39
CA GLN A 199 -26.35 2.63 6.59
C GLN A 199 -27.09 1.28 6.60
N ALA A 200 -26.84 0.42 5.61
CA ALA A 200 -27.63 -0.79 5.41
C ALA A 200 -27.21 -1.94 6.34
N SER A 201 -25.90 -2.09 6.60
CA SER A 201 -25.38 -3.21 7.40
C SER A 201 -25.15 -2.85 8.86
N ALA A 202 -25.13 -1.57 9.19
CA ALA A 202 -24.95 -1.00 10.53
C ALA A 202 -23.80 -1.68 11.30
N PRO A 203 -22.54 -1.70 10.75
CA PRO A 203 -21.41 -2.28 11.46
C PRO A 203 -21.08 -1.47 12.73
N ASP A 204 -20.60 -2.14 13.78
CA ASP A 204 -20.11 -1.48 15.00
C ASP A 204 -18.77 -0.79 14.72
N LEU A 205 -17.96 -1.38 13.85
CA LEU A 205 -16.69 -0.84 13.37
C LEU A 205 -16.61 -0.93 11.85
N GLN A 206 -16.35 0.19 11.17
CA GLN A 206 -16.05 0.20 9.74
C GLN A 206 -14.71 0.87 9.50
N LEU A 207 -13.83 0.19 8.78
CA LEU A 207 -12.57 0.74 8.31
C LEU A 207 -12.66 0.92 6.78
N THR A 208 -12.34 2.13 6.30
CA THR A 208 -12.36 2.48 4.87
C THR A 208 -11.03 3.10 4.46
N TYR A 209 -10.40 2.53 3.43
CA TYR A 209 -9.16 3.04 2.85
C TYR A 209 -9.45 3.94 1.66
N LEU A 210 -8.83 5.11 1.60
CA LEU A 210 -9.10 6.18 0.66
C LEU A 210 -7.79 6.67 0.00
N PRO A 211 -7.35 6.09 -1.11
CA PRO A 211 -6.01 6.30 -1.66
C PRO A 211 -5.82 7.58 -2.47
N HIS A 212 -6.83 8.46 -2.59
CA HIS A 212 -6.83 9.59 -3.53
C HIS A 212 -5.58 10.47 -3.46
N LEU A 213 -5.13 10.81 -2.24
CA LEU A 213 -3.98 11.70 -2.07
C LEU A 213 -2.68 11.06 -2.54
N ASP A 214 -2.53 9.76 -2.34
CA ASP A 214 -1.31 9.00 -2.65
C ASP A 214 -0.85 9.23 -4.10
N TYR A 215 -1.77 9.28 -5.04
CA TYR A 215 -1.45 9.40 -6.46
C TYR A 215 -0.81 10.74 -6.83
N ASP A 216 -1.43 11.85 -6.44
CA ASP A 216 -0.95 13.17 -6.82
C ASP A 216 0.23 13.62 -5.97
N LEU A 217 0.33 13.12 -4.72
CA LEU A 217 1.51 13.33 -3.90
C LEU A 217 2.74 12.65 -4.49
N GLN A 218 2.61 11.44 -5.05
CA GLN A 218 3.72 10.77 -5.74
C GLN A 218 4.07 11.45 -7.07
N ARG A 219 3.06 11.88 -7.85
CA ARG A 219 3.28 12.52 -9.16
C ARG A 219 3.91 13.90 -9.05
N PHE A 220 3.45 14.72 -8.13
CA PHE A 220 3.71 16.18 -8.11
C PHE A 220 4.42 16.65 -6.84
N GLY A 221 4.53 15.79 -5.83
CA GLY A 221 5.05 16.13 -4.51
C GLY A 221 4.01 16.74 -3.56
N PRO A 222 4.23 16.61 -2.25
CA PRO A 222 3.25 17.02 -1.23
C PRO A 222 3.04 18.54 -1.13
N ARG A 223 3.97 19.36 -1.62
CA ARG A 223 3.88 20.83 -1.60
C ARG A 223 3.39 21.45 -2.91
N SER A 224 2.92 20.62 -3.84
CA SER A 224 2.41 21.07 -5.14
C SER A 224 1.00 21.64 -5.03
N ALA A 225 0.63 22.48 -6.02
CA ALA A 225 -0.75 22.95 -6.15
C ALA A 225 -1.74 21.79 -6.41
N GLN A 226 -1.26 20.71 -7.04
CA GLN A 226 -2.04 19.50 -7.28
C GLN A 226 -2.32 18.77 -5.96
N ALA A 227 -1.35 18.67 -5.05
CA ALA A 227 -1.56 18.13 -3.71
C ALA A 227 -2.61 18.92 -2.92
N ALA A 228 -2.52 20.25 -2.92
CA ALA A 228 -3.52 21.12 -2.29
C ALA A 228 -4.92 20.92 -2.89
N LYS A 229 -5.01 20.81 -4.22
CA LYS A 229 -6.27 20.52 -4.92
C LYS A 229 -6.83 19.15 -4.54
N ALA A 230 -6.00 18.12 -4.49
CA ALA A 230 -6.41 16.77 -4.12
C ALA A 230 -6.99 16.70 -2.69
N VAL A 231 -6.47 17.50 -1.75
CA VAL A 231 -7.04 17.62 -0.39
C VAL A 231 -8.44 18.23 -0.41
N VAL A 232 -8.66 19.27 -1.21
CA VAL A 232 -10.00 19.90 -1.37
C VAL A 232 -10.97 18.88 -1.99
N GLU A 233 -10.57 18.21 -3.05
CA GLU A 233 -11.37 17.19 -3.73
C GLU A 233 -11.74 16.03 -2.80
N LEU A 234 -10.78 15.58 -1.96
CA LEU A 234 -11.04 14.55 -0.96
C LEU A 234 -12.06 15.01 0.08
N ALA A 235 -11.91 16.25 0.58
CA ALA A 235 -12.82 16.80 1.59
C ALA A 235 -14.28 16.84 1.07
N GLU A 236 -14.48 17.24 -0.17
CA GLU A 236 -15.79 17.25 -0.82
C GLU A 236 -16.31 15.81 -1.08
N ALA A 237 -15.45 14.91 -1.51
CA ALA A 237 -15.81 13.53 -1.79
C ALA A 237 -16.28 12.77 -0.54
N LEU A 238 -15.80 13.13 0.66
CA LEU A 238 -16.15 12.49 1.93
C LEU A 238 -17.55 12.83 2.44
N ASP A 239 -18.18 13.88 1.95
CA ASP A 239 -19.46 14.36 2.45
C ASP A 239 -20.54 13.28 2.57
N PRO A 240 -20.80 12.41 1.58
CA PRO A 240 -21.84 11.38 1.70
C PRO A 240 -21.61 10.42 2.87
N LEU A 241 -20.35 10.06 3.13
CA LEU A 241 -20.01 9.13 4.20
C LEU A 241 -20.03 9.81 5.57
N LEU A 242 -19.55 11.04 5.68
CA LEU A 242 -19.59 11.82 6.91
C LEU A 242 -21.02 12.19 7.29
N LEU A 243 -21.91 12.49 6.32
CA LEU A 243 -23.34 12.67 6.55
C LEU A 243 -23.98 11.37 7.04
N ALA A 244 -23.63 10.21 6.46
CA ALA A 244 -24.14 8.91 6.89
C ALA A 244 -23.70 8.56 8.31
N ALA A 245 -22.46 8.92 8.68
CA ALA A 245 -21.94 8.73 10.04
C ALA A 245 -22.64 9.63 11.07
N GLY A 246 -23.03 10.83 10.71
CA GLY A 246 -23.82 11.73 11.54
C GLY A 246 -23.13 12.06 12.88
N ARG A 247 -23.65 11.50 13.99
CA ARG A 247 -23.11 11.68 15.35
C ARG A 247 -22.26 10.50 15.85
N ASP A 248 -22.10 9.47 15.03
CA ASP A 248 -21.25 8.35 15.37
C ASP A 248 -19.79 8.79 15.47
N ARG A 249 -18.96 7.99 16.11
CA ARG A 249 -17.53 8.29 16.26
C ARG A 249 -16.84 8.18 14.92
N VAL A 250 -16.13 9.25 14.51
CA VAL A 250 -15.29 9.25 13.31
C VAL A 250 -13.83 9.44 13.71
N VAL A 251 -12.99 8.56 13.20
CA VAL A 251 -11.53 8.61 13.32
C VAL A 251 -10.95 8.73 11.91
N VAL A 252 -10.13 9.75 11.68
CA VAL A 252 -9.36 9.88 10.43
C VAL A 252 -7.90 9.70 10.76
N LEU A 253 -7.21 8.85 10.00
CA LEU A 253 -5.78 8.66 10.14
C LEU A 253 -5.07 8.64 8.81
N SER A 254 -3.77 8.93 8.84
CA SER A 254 -2.85 8.64 7.76
C SER A 254 -1.83 7.61 8.23
N GLU A 255 -1.71 6.53 7.49
CA GLU A 255 -0.78 5.42 7.79
C GLU A 255 0.67 5.88 7.77
N TYR A 256 0.97 6.86 6.94
CA TYR A 256 2.25 7.54 6.71
C TYR A 256 1.99 8.86 5.96
N ALA A 257 2.92 9.80 6.05
CA ALA A 257 2.99 10.93 5.13
C ALA A 257 3.79 10.53 3.87
N ILE A 258 3.65 11.34 2.82
CA ILE A 258 4.50 11.27 1.63
C ILE A 258 5.40 12.51 1.66
N ASP A 259 6.71 12.27 1.59
CA ASP A 259 7.72 13.31 1.59
C ASP A 259 8.25 13.57 0.17
N GLU A 260 8.81 14.77 -0.05
CA GLU A 260 9.39 15.13 -1.33
C GLU A 260 10.62 14.28 -1.67
N VAL A 261 10.69 13.82 -2.91
CA VAL A 261 11.89 13.16 -3.46
C VAL A 261 12.28 13.80 -4.79
N ALA A 262 13.57 13.77 -5.08
CA ALA A 262 14.14 14.39 -6.28
C ALA A 262 14.83 13.39 -7.22
N ARG A 263 15.16 12.19 -6.74
CA ARG A 263 15.95 11.22 -7.48
C ARG A 263 15.60 9.77 -7.14
N ALA A 264 15.85 8.90 -8.12
CA ALA A 264 15.77 7.46 -7.94
C ALA A 264 17.16 6.86 -7.67
N ILE A 265 17.21 5.79 -6.89
CA ILE A 265 18.40 4.93 -6.75
C ILE A 265 17.99 3.53 -7.17
N ALA A 266 18.74 2.93 -8.09
CA ALA A 266 18.48 1.60 -8.64
C ALA A 266 19.47 0.56 -8.09
N PRO A 267 19.19 -0.07 -6.92
CA PRO A 267 20.13 -0.99 -6.31
C PRO A 267 20.39 -2.24 -7.13
N ASN A 268 19.37 -2.74 -7.85
CA ASN A 268 19.52 -3.92 -8.68
C ASN A 268 20.41 -3.66 -9.92
N ALA A 269 20.44 -2.43 -10.45
CA ALA A 269 21.38 -2.06 -11.50
C ALA A 269 22.82 -2.06 -10.98
N ALA A 270 23.06 -1.50 -9.79
CA ALA A 270 24.40 -1.51 -9.18
C ALA A 270 24.88 -2.93 -8.84
N LEU A 271 24.00 -3.80 -8.35
CA LEU A 271 24.33 -5.20 -8.09
C LEU A 271 24.63 -5.97 -9.38
N LEU A 272 23.92 -5.67 -10.47
CA LEU A 272 24.18 -6.25 -11.80
C LEU A 272 25.54 -5.81 -12.32
N GLU A 273 25.86 -4.52 -12.25
CA GLU A 273 27.15 -3.96 -12.65
C GLU A 273 28.33 -4.57 -11.85
N ALA A 274 28.12 -4.81 -10.55
CA ALA A 274 29.09 -5.46 -9.69
C ALA A 274 29.19 -6.99 -9.88
N GLY A 275 28.37 -7.59 -10.76
CA GLY A 275 28.35 -9.03 -11.02
C GLY A 275 27.67 -9.86 -9.91
N LEU A 276 27.05 -9.22 -8.92
CA LEU A 276 26.36 -9.85 -7.81
C LEU A 276 24.92 -10.25 -8.14
N LEU A 277 24.29 -9.59 -9.14
CA LEU A 277 22.99 -9.95 -9.66
C LEU A 277 23.15 -10.53 -11.07
N LYS A 278 22.36 -11.53 -11.39
CA LYS A 278 22.34 -12.20 -12.70
C LYS A 278 20.95 -12.15 -13.31
N LEU A 279 20.90 -12.19 -14.63
CA LEU A 279 19.66 -12.20 -15.39
C LEU A 279 19.52 -13.51 -16.16
N SER A 280 18.28 -13.99 -16.24
CA SER A 280 17.87 -15.09 -17.12
C SER A 280 17.06 -14.56 -18.29
N ALA A 281 17.24 -15.15 -19.46
CA ALA A 281 16.50 -14.79 -20.67
C ALA A 281 15.10 -15.41 -20.69
N PHE A 282 14.09 -14.59 -21.02
CA PHE A 282 12.71 -15.00 -21.24
C PHE A 282 12.19 -14.39 -22.53
N PRO A 283 11.11 -14.95 -23.15
CA PRO A 283 10.58 -14.46 -24.43
C PRO A 283 10.11 -12.99 -24.40
N ASP A 284 9.68 -12.51 -23.25
CA ASP A 284 9.20 -11.13 -23.02
C ASP A 284 10.28 -10.18 -22.44
N GLY A 285 11.53 -10.62 -22.41
CA GLY A 285 12.69 -9.88 -21.93
C GLY A 285 13.37 -10.52 -20.73
N PRO A 286 14.57 -10.06 -20.37
CA PRO A 286 15.33 -10.62 -19.25
C PRO A 286 14.61 -10.40 -17.91
N ARG A 287 14.92 -11.27 -16.94
CA ARG A 287 14.44 -11.19 -15.56
C ARG A 287 15.55 -11.54 -14.59
N ILE A 288 15.44 -11.08 -13.34
CA ILE A 288 16.38 -11.45 -12.29
C ILE A 288 16.38 -12.97 -12.12
N ASP A 289 17.57 -13.58 -12.17
CA ASP A 289 17.77 -14.96 -11.77
C ASP A 289 17.99 -15.02 -10.26
N TYR A 290 16.92 -15.22 -9.52
CA TYR A 290 16.94 -15.25 -8.07
C TYR A 290 17.69 -16.47 -7.49
N ALA A 291 17.86 -17.54 -8.28
CA ALA A 291 18.53 -18.75 -7.85
C ALA A 291 20.06 -18.64 -7.91
N THR A 292 20.57 -17.90 -8.89
CA THR A 292 22.01 -17.82 -9.13
C THR A 292 22.63 -16.45 -8.82
N SER A 293 21.81 -15.40 -8.59
CA SER A 293 22.29 -14.11 -8.08
C SER A 293 22.83 -14.25 -6.65
N ASP A 294 23.94 -13.62 -6.35
CA ASP A 294 24.49 -13.56 -4.99
C ASP A 294 23.63 -12.67 -4.09
N ALA A 295 23.08 -11.58 -4.67
CA ALA A 295 22.12 -10.72 -3.99
C ALA A 295 21.15 -10.05 -4.97
N TRP A 296 19.98 -9.64 -4.44
CA TRP A 296 19.01 -8.79 -5.12
C TRP A 296 18.19 -8.01 -4.09
N VAL A 297 17.58 -6.92 -4.51
CA VAL A 297 16.79 -6.04 -3.65
C VAL A 297 15.34 -6.02 -4.11
N LEU A 298 14.41 -6.35 -3.20
CA LEU A 298 13.00 -6.07 -3.35
C LEU A 298 12.80 -4.58 -3.00
N CYS A 299 12.62 -3.74 -4.02
CA CYS A 299 12.46 -2.31 -3.88
C CYS A 299 10.98 -1.97 -3.66
N ASP A 300 10.70 -1.17 -2.64
CA ASP A 300 9.36 -0.75 -2.27
C ASP A 300 9.39 0.70 -1.74
N HIS A 301 9.08 1.68 -2.60
CA HIS A 301 9.15 3.11 -2.27
C HIS A 301 10.56 3.56 -1.82
N GLN A 302 10.74 3.95 -0.56
CA GLN A 302 12.03 4.38 -0.03
C GLN A 302 12.81 3.26 0.69
N ILE A 303 12.27 2.03 0.72
CA ILE A 303 12.89 0.90 1.44
C ILE A 303 13.18 -0.28 0.52
N GLY A 304 14.12 -1.10 0.94
CA GLY A 304 14.45 -2.35 0.25
C GLY A 304 14.80 -3.48 1.20
N HIS A 305 14.31 -4.66 0.85
CA HIS A 305 14.73 -5.91 1.47
C HIS A 305 15.80 -6.56 0.58
N VAL A 306 16.99 -6.72 1.13
CA VAL A 306 18.13 -7.35 0.45
C VAL A 306 18.12 -8.83 0.77
N TYR A 307 18.02 -9.68 -0.24
CA TYR A 307 18.07 -11.13 -0.11
C TYR A 307 19.40 -11.63 -0.60
N LEU A 308 20.04 -12.49 0.20
CA LEU A 308 21.35 -13.07 -0.09
C LEU A 308 21.20 -14.55 -0.43
N ARG A 309 21.93 -15.01 -1.44
CA ARG A 309 22.11 -16.43 -1.70
C ARG A 309 23.00 -17.04 -0.61
N ALA A 310 22.73 -18.29 -0.27
CA ALA A 310 23.59 -19.03 0.66
C ALA A 310 25.06 -19.05 0.17
N GLY A 311 25.97 -18.56 1.02
CA GLY A 311 27.39 -18.45 0.72
C GLY A 311 27.85 -17.17 0.01
N ALA A 312 26.94 -16.24 -0.31
CA ALA A 312 27.32 -14.91 -0.76
C ALA A 312 27.95 -14.11 0.38
N ASP A 313 28.93 -13.25 0.05
CA ASP A 313 29.56 -12.37 1.04
C ASP A 313 28.69 -11.12 1.30
N PRO A 314 28.15 -10.95 2.51
CA PRO A 314 27.36 -9.79 2.83
C PRO A 314 28.13 -8.46 2.78
N SER A 315 29.48 -8.50 2.92
CA SER A 315 30.32 -7.30 2.92
C SER A 315 30.41 -6.68 1.53
N ASP A 316 30.56 -7.49 0.49
CA ASP A 316 30.59 -7.03 -0.90
C ASP A 316 29.26 -6.38 -1.30
N VAL A 317 28.15 -7.06 -0.97
CA VAL A 317 26.80 -6.53 -1.22
C VAL A 317 26.59 -5.20 -0.49
N ARG A 318 26.99 -5.12 0.78
CA ARG A 318 26.89 -3.90 1.57
C ARG A 318 27.73 -2.78 0.97
N ALA A 319 28.97 -3.07 0.54
CA ALA A 319 29.85 -2.07 -0.07
C ALA A 319 29.22 -1.47 -1.34
N VAL A 320 28.64 -2.29 -2.21
CA VAL A 320 27.95 -1.81 -3.42
C VAL A 320 26.75 -0.93 -3.03
N LEU A 321 25.87 -1.38 -2.14
CA LEU A 321 24.66 -0.65 -1.80
C LEU A 321 24.95 0.68 -1.07
N THR A 322 25.92 0.70 -0.15
CA THR A 322 26.35 1.95 0.52
C THR A 322 27.09 2.87 -0.45
N GLY A 323 27.85 2.33 -1.40
CA GLY A 323 28.54 3.07 -2.45
C GLY A 323 27.61 3.90 -3.35
N ILE A 324 26.38 3.46 -3.56
CA ILE A 324 25.33 4.21 -4.28
C ILE A 324 24.48 5.11 -3.36
N GLY A 325 24.84 5.22 -2.09
CA GLY A 325 24.22 6.13 -1.13
C GLY A 325 23.04 5.55 -0.37
N LEU A 326 22.83 4.22 -0.36
CA LEU A 326 21.82 3.61 0.47
C LEU A 326 22.27 3.49 1.92
N GLU A 327 21.34 3.67 2.84
CA GLU A 327 21.53 3.48 4.26
C GLU A 327 21.15 2.06 4.66
N VAL A 328 22.07 1.32 5.29
CA VAL A 328 21.73 0.05 5.94
C VAL A 328 21.04 0.36 7.27
N VAL A 329 19.82 -0.14 7.44
CA VAL A 329 19.03 0.13 8.65
C VAL A 329 19.47 -0.77 9.79
N LEU A 330 20.03 -0.18 10.85
CA LEU A 330 20.54 -0.88 12.03
C LEU A 330 19.98 -0.24 13.32
N PRO A 331 19.57 -1.07 14.32
CA PRO A 331 19.44 -2.54 14.23
C PRO A 331 18.42 -2.92 13.15
N ARG A 332 18.50 -4.17 12.67
CA ARG A 332 17.57 -4.70 11.66
C ARG A 332 16.11 -4.54 12.13
N PRO A 333 15.28 -3.70 11.47
CA PRO A 333 13.97 -3.33 12.00
C PRO A 333 12.92 -4.44 11.89
N VAL A 334 13.04 -5.33 10.89
CA VAL A 334 12.11 -6.45 10.70
C VAL A 334 12.87 -7.77 10.75
N SER A 335 12.54 -8.60 11.76
CA SER A 335 13.04 -9.96 11.92
C SER A 335 11.93 -10.97 11.66
N HIS A 336 11.81 -11.38 10.41
CA HIS A 336 10.80 -12.33 9.95
C HIS A 336 11.37 -13.20 8.82
N VAL A 337 10.86 -14.43 8.61
CA VAL A 337 11.32 -15.32 7.53
C VAL A 337 11.14 -14.71 6.14
N ARG A 338 10.09 -13.92 5.94
CA ARG A 338 9.78 -13.22 4.68
C ARG A 338 10.65 -11.98 4.43
N ALA A 339 11.26 -11.43 5.48
CA ALA A 339 12.10 -10.24 5.35
C ALA A 339 13.46 -10.56 4.71
N GLY A 340 14.05 -9.58 4.04
CA GLY A 340 15.42 -9.68 3.54
C GLY A 340 16.44 -9.93 4.65
N ASP A 341 17.57 -10.51 4.29
CA ASP A 341 18.68 -10.79 5.21
C ASP A 341 19.28 -9.48 5.77
N THR A 342 19.21 -8.42 4.96
CA THR A 342 19.53 -7.02 5.33
C THR A 342 18.39 -6.12 4.84
N GLN A 343 18.18 -4.98 5.52
CA GLN A 343 17.24 -3.96 5.09
C GLN A 343 17.97 -2.65 4.83
N VAL A 344 17.58 -1.99 3.75
CA VAL A 344 18.15 -0.71 3.34
C VAL A 344 17.04 0.33 3.14
N GLN A 345 17.41 1.59 3.23
CA GLN A 345 16.52 2.69 2.87
C GLN A 345 17.27 3.70 2.02
N ALA A 346 16.53 4.38 1.14
CA ALA A 346 17.04 5.50 0.38
C ALA A 346 17.27 6.71 1.31
N PRO A 347 18.17 7.64 0.98
CA PRO A 347 18.23 8.95 1.64
C PRO A 347 16.88 9.68 1.57
N PRO A 348 16.62 10.66 2.44
CA PRO A 348 15.33 11.36 2.50
C PRO A 348 14.84 11.95 1.17
N ASP A 349 15.76 12.37 0.30
CA ASP A 349 15.49 12.98 -1.00
C ASP A 349 15.34 11.99 -2.16
N ALA A 350 15.37 10.67 -1.88
CA ALA A 350 15.41 9.63 -2.90
C ALA A 350 14.37 8.54 -2.66
N TRP A 351 14.06 7.78 -3.72
CA TRP A 351 13.26 6.57 -3.69
C TRP A 351 13.99 5.41 -4.38
N LEU A 352 13.58 4.14 -4.14
CA LEU A 352 14.19 2.95 -4.70
C LEU A 352 13.49 2.51 -5.98
N ASP A 353 14.26 2.48 -7.05
CA ASP A 353 13.84 1.98 -8.34
C ASP A 353 14.27 0.50 -8.49
N TYR A 354 13.32 -0.39 -8.75
CA TYR A 354 13.60 -1.82 -8.89
C TYR A 354 14.35 -2.20 -10.18
N ARG A 355 14.40 -1.30 -11.16
CA ARG A 355 14.93 -1.55 -12.50
C ARG A 355 16.42 -1.83 -12.44
N TRP A 356 16.87 -2.77 -13.25
CA TRP A 356 18.29 -3.11 -13.44
C TRP A 356 18.85 -2.57 -14.77
N TRP A 357 18.02 -2.07 -15.67
CA TRP A 357 18.42 -1.42 -16.93
C TRP A 357 18.55 0.09 -16.73
N SER A 358 19.50 0.68 -17.45
CA SER A 358 19.79 2.12 -17.35
C SER A 358 19.17 2.93 -18.50
N GLN A 359 18.91 2.29 -19.65
CA GLN A 359 18.33 2.95 -20.80
C GLN A 359 16.88 2.46 -21.03
N PRO A 360 15.95 3.36 -21.40
CA PRO A 360 14.55 2.99 -21.65
C PRO A 360 14.37 1.91 -22.72
N GLU A 361 15.24 1.89 -23.72
CA GLU A 361 15.25 0.90 -24.82
C GLU A 361 15.65 -0.51 -24.37
N ASP A 362 16.38 -0.63 -23.27
CA ASP A 362 16.75 -1.91 -22.67
C ASP A 362 15.66 -2.48 -21.75
N ALA A 363 14.58 -1.73 -21.56
CA ALA A 363 13.48 -2.15 -20.71
C ALA A 363 12.78 -3.40 -21.26
N PRO A 364 12.57 -4.45 -20.46
CA PRO A 364 11.75 -5.58 -20.86
C PRO A 364 10.33 -5.13 -21.25
N SER A 365 9.73 -5.82 -22.22
CA SER A 365 8.40 -5.42 -22.74
C SER A 365 7.32 -5.31 -21.64
N TRP A 366 7.38 -6.17 -20.64
CA TRP A 366 6.46 -6.15 -19.49
C TRP A 366 6.61 -4.88 -18.62
N ALA A 367 7.79 -4.24 -18.59
CA ALA A 367 8.01 -3.01 -17.83
C ALA A 367 7.24 -1.81 -18.40
N ASN A 368 6.87 -1.87 -19.68
CA ASN A 368 6.12 -0.82 -20.36
C ASN A 368 4.60 -0.90 -20.18
N THR A 369 4.11 -1.87 -19.41
CA THR A 369 2.67 -2.08 -19.17
C THR A 369 2.25 -1.56 -17.80
N VAL A 370 0.96 -1.22 -17.66
CA VAL A 370 0.33 -0.93 -16.38
C VAL A 370 -0.13 -2.26 -15.77
N ASP A 371 0.70 -2.86 -14.95
CA ASP A 371 0.38 -4.08 -14.21
C ASP A 371 1.34 -4.28 -13.03
N ILE A 372 1.07 -3.56 -11.95
CA ILE A 372 1.89 -3.60 -10.73
C ILE A 372 2.02 -5.00 -10.11
N HIS A 373 1.11 -5.92 -10.44
CA HIS A 373 1.17 -7.31 -9.96
C HIS A 373 2.19 -8.16 -10.73
N ARG A 374 2.70 -7.67 -11.87
CA ARG A 374 3.65 -8.39 -12.74
C ARG A 374 5.05 -7.82 -12.70
N LYS A 375 5.37 -6.94 -11.75
CA LYS A 375 6.68 -6.33 -11.64
C LYS A 375 7.42 -6.81 -10.39
N PRO A 376 8.75 -6.95 -10.45
CA PRO A 376 9.55 -7.47 -9.33
C PRO A 376 9.86 -6.42 -8.26
N GLY A 377 9.24 -5.25 -8.33
CA GLY A 377 9.34 -4.15 -7.40
C GLY A 377 8.17 -3.20 -7.54
N TYR A 378 8.02 -2.29 -6.60
CA TYR A 378 7.03 -1.22 -6.70
C TYR A 378 7.37 -0.29 -7.86
N ASP A 379 6.40 -0.02 -8.74
CA ASP A 379 6.60 0.82 -9.93
C ASP A 379 5.68 2.05 -9.93
N PRO A 380 6.10 3.18 -9.35
CA PRO A 380 5.32 4.41 -9.37
C PRO A 380 5.25 5.04 -10.78
N LEU A 381 6.08 4.61 -11.73
CA LEU A 381 6.04 5.11 -13.11
C LEU A 381 4.76 4.67 -13.85
N GLU A 382 4.05 3.67 -13.34
CA GLU A 382 2.70 3.33 -13.83
C GLU A 382 1.70 4.48 -13.72
N LEU A 383 1.98 5.50 -12.92
CA LEU A 383 1.19 6.73 -12.85
C LEU A 383 1.36 7.64 -14.08
N PHE A 384 2.32 7.36 -14.96
CA PHE A 384 2.64 8.18 -16.12
C PHE A 384 2.56 7.36 -17.40
N PHE A 385 1.76 7.83 -18.35
CA PHE A 385 1.50 7.13 -19.61
C PHE A 385 1.69 8.03 -20.81
N ASN A 386 2.30 7.50 -21.85
CA ASN A 386 2.40 8.15 -23.14
C ASN A 386 1.30 7.59 -24.06
N PRO A 387 0.28 8.38 -24.42
CA PRO A 387 -0.80 7.93 -25.28
C PRO A 387 -0.37 7.61 -26.72
N GLU A 388 0.73 8.22 -27.20
CA GLU A 388 1.24 8.00 -28.56
C GLU A 388 1.88 6.61 -28.67
N THR A 389 2.76 6.26 -27.72
CA THR A 389 3.42 4.95 -27.66
C THR A 389 2.58 3.88 -26.98
N ARG A 390 1.49 4.27 -26.30
CA ARG A 390 0.63 3.41 -25.47
C ARG A 390 1.42 2.63 -24.41
N SER A 391 2.39 3.28 -23.80
CA SER A 391 3.30 2.68 -22.82
C SER A 391 3.53 3.60 -21.64
N ILE A 392 4.04 3.03 -20.54
CA ILE A 392 4.50 3.77 -19.36
C ILE A 392 5.74 4.59 -19.76
N ILE A 393 5.81 5.80 -19.23
CA ILE A 393 6.98 6.66 -19.41
C ILE A 393 8.10 6.20 -18.48
N GLN A 394 9.19 5.68 -19.03
CA GLN A 394 10.34 5.13 -18.28
C GLN A 394 11.29 6.23 -17.75
N ASP A 395 10.75 7.31 -17.18
CA ASP A 395 11.50 8.45 -16.67
C ASP A 395 11.32 8.58 -15.14
N ALA A 396 12.28 8.05 -14.40
CA ALA A 396 12.28 8.04 -12.93
C ALA A 396 12.30 9.45 -12.30
N SER A 397 12.75 10.47 -13.03
CA SER A 397 12.79 11.84 -12.54
C SER A 397 11.39 12.47 -12.36
N ARG A 398 10.35 11.80 -12.86
CA ARG A 398 8.95 12.25 -12.74
C ARG A 398 8.37 12.05 -11.34
N ILE A 399 8.92 11.15 -10.55
CA ILE A 399 8.45 10.91 -9.20
C ILE A 399 8.91 12.04 -8.29
N ARG A 400 7.95 12.67 -7.60
CA ARG A 400 8.16 13.85 -6.75
C ARG A 400 7.83 13.60 -5.29
N GLY A 401 7.19 12.48 -4.96
CA GLY A 401 6.88 12.10 -3.60
C GLY A 401 7.02 10.60 -3.40
N SER A 402 7.44 10.21 -2.20
CA SER A 402 7.57 8.81 -1.80
C SER A 402 7.43 8.67 -0.30
N HIS A 403 7.39 7.43 0.19
CA HIS A 403 7.28 7.09 1.60
C HIS A 403 8.03 5.78 1.89
N GLY A 404 8.06 5.34 3.13
CA GLY A 404 8.72 4.10 3.54
C GLY A 404 9.63 4.26 4.73
N ARG A 405 10.27 5.43 4.87
CA ARG A 405 11.07 5.81 6.05
C ARG A 405 10.15 6.16 7.23
N THR A 406 10.69 6.08 8.45
CA THR A 406 9.96 6.41 9.69
C THR A 406 10.53 7.60 10.44
N ASP A 407 11.61 8.16 9.94
CA ASP A 407 12.35 9.30 10.51
C ASP A 407 12.07 10.63 9.78
N GLN A 408 11.02 10.67 8.98
CA GLN A 408 10.53 11.83 8.26
C GLN A 408 9.17 12.31 8.83
N THR A 409 8.31 12.88 7.98
CA THR A 409 7.00 13.40 8.38
C THR A 409 6.10 12.28 8.90
N PRO A 410 5.55 12.37 10.13
CA PRO A 410 4.57 11.41 10.62
C PRO A 410 3.23 11.55 9.88
N GLY A 411 2.42 10.50 9.91
CA GLY A 411 1.01 10.58 9.57
C GLY A 411 0.22 11.37 10.62
N VAL A 412 -1.07 11.54 10.39
CA VAL A 412 -1.97 12.22 11.33
C VAL A 412 -2.98 11.25 11.94
N LEU A 413 -3.42 11.55 13.16
CA LEU A 413 -4.55 10.92 13.82
C LEU A 413 -5.52 12.01 14.27
N ILE A 414 -6.75 11.97 13.77
CA ILE A 414 -7.80 12.97 14.02
C ILE A 414 -8.98 12.26 14.67
N ALA A 415 -9.26 12.57 15.91
CA ALA A 415 -10.40 12.08 16.68
C ALA A 415 -10.67 13.01 17.86
N ALA A 416 -11.88 12.93 18.44
CA ALA A 416 -12.24 13.74 19.60
C ALA A 416 -11.29 13.53 20.80
N ASP A 417 -10.75 12.33 20.93
CA ASP A 417 -9.88 11.85 22.01
C ASP A 417 -8.46 11.47 21.52
N ALA A 418 -8.07 11.90 20.32
CA ALA A 418 -6.72 11.62 19.81
C ALA A 418 -5.63 12.09 20.77
N PRO A 419 -4.62 11.24 21.07
CA PRO A 419 -3.44 11.67 21.80
C PRO A 419 -2.58 12.58 20.91
N GLU A 420 -1.70 13.37 21.52
CA GLU A 420 -0.77 14.23 20.79
C GLU A 420 0.14 13.43 19.84
N ARG A 421 0.57 12.24 20.28
CA ARG A 421 1.42 11.32 19.54
C ARG A 421 1.06 9.88 19.87
N LEU A 422 0.98 9.03 18.86
CA LEU A 422 0.69 7.60 18.99
C LEU A 422 1.53 6.80 17.98
N SER A 423 2.10 5.68 18.42
CA SER A 423 2.70 4.72 17.48
C SER A 423 1.61 3.92 16.77
N ALA A 424 1.82 3.60 15.49
CA ALA A 424 0.89 2.75 14.74
C ALA A 424 0.68 1.36 15.40
N ALA A 425 1.67 0.82 16.10
CA ALA A 425 1.55 -0.44 16.84
C ALA A 425 0.64 -0.33 18.08
N GLU A 426 0.52 0.86 18.67
CA GLU A 426 -0.36 1.12 19.82
C GLU A 426 -1.78 1.47 19.40
N PHE A 427 -2.01 1.76 18.11
CA PHE A 427 -3.28 2.25 17.59
C PHE A 427 -4.45 1.30 17.89
N ALA A 428 -4.29 -0.01 17.69
CA ALA A 428 -5.34 -1.00 17.99
C ALA A 428 -5.76 -0.93 19.46
N GLY A 429 -4.80 -0.93 20.39
CA GLY A 429 -5.05 -0.82 21.82
C GLY A 429 -5.71 0.50 22.23
N TRP A 430 -5.26 1.62 21.64
CA TRP A 430 -5.91 2.91 21.84
C TRP A 430 -7.36 2.90 21.35
N LEU A 431 -7.62 2.40 20.16
CA LEU A 431 -8.97 2.35 19.59
C LEU A 431 -9.91 1.50 20.47
N GLU A 432 -9.40 0.37 21.00
CA GLU A 432 -10.14 -0.52 21.89
C GLU A 432 -10.49 0.12 23.24
N THR A 433 -9.58 0.87 23.82
CA THR A 433 -9.79 1.54 25.12
C THR A 433 -10.61 2.82 25.02
N SER A 434 -10.68 3.42 23.85
CA SER A 434 -11.37 4.68 23.58
C SER A 434 -12.86 4.52 23.24
N GLY A 435 -13.47 3.33 23.44
CA GLY A 435 -14.92 3.12 23.34
C GLY A 435 -15.38 2.44 22.03
N LEU A 436 -14.65 1.47 21.55
CA LEU A 436 -15.12 0.44 20.63
C LEU A 436 -16.07 -0.54 21.33
#